data_3b31a0d821be5e4c5b56d34aa18f524f
#
_entry.id   3b31a0d821be5e4c5b56d34aa18f524f
#
_cell.length_a   1.000
_cell.length_b   1.000
_cell.length_c   1.000
_cell.angle_alpha   90.00
_cell.angle_beta   90.00
_cell.angle_gamma   90.00
#
_symmetry.space_group_name_H-M   'P 1'
#
loop_
_entity.id
_entity.type
_entity.pdbx_description
1 polymer ?
#
loop_
_entity_poly.entity_id
_entity_poly.type
_entity_poly.pdbx_seq_one_letter_code
_entity_poly.pdbx_strand_id
1 'polypeptide(L)'
;MKYVFINLKNFAVKNVLIFILFIVCAVTDVLIIFFSHGAFQNFKASKDFEKQKKYVFNYPFSFGDIIDTQEDSDGRILSYFGTDSITPVQLREVLDKLDDNSKASMPGMYFSLIFDQDELKIDECFDGGQPYLMSAVRIQYDKELNDYSLYESYVDNMSIRKGRYFTKEEYASDENLVVLPSGAKDDMIGKNVELLGKSYKVIGIFGNTVQEEFQVPFKTLGDNYTISSISFLDDNALDTESFFKLKKAFSEFLTCKVNFPPIDTIDMAEIKFYNSVIFMSVAV
;
A
#
# COMPACT_ATOMS: atom_id res chain seq x y z
N MET A 1 -54.66 -41.89 57.66
CA MET A 1 -54.08 -42.30 56.34
C MET A 1 -54.15 -41.21 55.25
N LYS A 2 -55.25 -40.49 55.08
CA LYS A 2 -55.41 -39.48 53.99
C LYS A 2 -54.37 -38.37 54.03
N TYR A 3 -53.98 -37.88 55.22
CA TYR A 3 -52.95 -36.82 55.37
C TYR A 3 -51.54 -37.32 55.09
N VAL A 4 -51.23 -38.55 55.31
CA VAL A 4 -49.91 -39.15 55.04
C VAL A 4 -49.72 -39.27 53.50
N PHE A 5 -50.77 -39.69 52.79
CA PHE A 5 -50.73 -39.79 51.36
C PHE A 5 -50.60 -38.42 50.63
N ILE A 6 -51.27 -37.40 51.20
CA ILE A 6 -51.17 -36.01 50.61
C ILE A 6 -49.75 -35.48 50.86
N ASN A 7 -49.15 -35.71 52.04
CA ASN A 7 -47.80 -35.25 52.30
C ASN A 7 -46.74 -36.01 51.48
N LEU A 8 -46.90 -37.32 51.28
CA LEU A 8 -46.01 -38.09 50.40
C LEU A 8 -46.12 -37.66 48.98
N LYS A 9 -47.33 -37.40 48.47
CA LYS A 9 -47.53 -36.89 47.12
C LYS A 9 -46.92 -35.49 46.93
N ASN A 10 -47.13 -34.59 47.89
CA ASN A 10 -46.55 -33.26 47.88
C ASN A 10 -45.00 -33.28 47.97
N PHE A 11 -44.47 -34.22 48.77
CA PHE A 11 -43.03 -34.42 48.87
C PHE A 11 -42.42 -34.95 47.58
N ALA A 12 -43.07 -35.93 46.93
CA ALA A 12 -42.63 -36.46 45.65
C ALA A 12 -42.66 -35.36 44.51
N VAL A 13 -43.77 -34.58 44.44
CA VAL A 13 -43.90 -33.48 43.49
C VAL A 13 -42.86 -32.40 43.73
N LYS A 14 -42.60 -32.02 44.96
CA LYS A 14 -41.57 -31.06 45.36
C LYS A 14 -40.18 -31.53 44.94
N ASN A 15 -39.84 -32.77 45.17
CA ASN A 15 -38.55 -33.33 44.82
C ASN A 15 -38.37 -33.45 43.33
N VAL A 16 -39.39 -33.81 42.57
CA VAL A 16 -39.35 -33.81 41.09
C VAL A 16 -39.15 -32.39 40.56
N LEU A 17 -39.83 -31.40 41.14
CA LEU A 17 -39.69 -30.00 40.72
C LEU A 17 -38.27 -29.47 40.99
N ILE A 18 -37.71 -29.78 42.17
CA ILE A 18 -36.32 -29.42 42.53
C ILE A 18 -35.33 -30.10 41.56
N PHE A 19 -35.56 -31.35 41.22
CA PHE A 19 -34.70 -32.10 40.30
C PHE A 19 -34.75 -31.49 38.86
N ILE A 20 -35.94 -31.12 38.38
CA ILE A 20 -36.10 -30.44 37.10
C ILE A 20 -35.37 -29.08 37.11
N LEU A 21 -35.54 -28.32 38.20
CA LEU A 21 -34.86 -27.03 38.35
C LEU A 21 -33.31 -27.18 38.29
N PHE A 22 -32.80 -28.24 38.97
CA PHE A 22 -31.36 -28.53 38.95
C PHE A 22 -30.85 -28.89 37.56
N ILE A 23 -31.63 -29.67 36.79
CA ILE A 23 -31.30 -30.00 35.39
C ILE A 23 -31.29 -28.72 34.54
N VAL A 24 -32.32 -27.87 34.68
CA VAL A 24 -32.40 -26.61 33.92
C VAL A 24 -31.21 -25.72 34.23
N CYS A 25 -30.85 -25.54 35.51
CA CYS A 25 -29.67 -24.77 35.90
C CYS A 25 -28.38 -25.37 35.31
N ALA A 26 -28.18 -26.68 35.42
CA ALA A 26 -26.99 -27.34 34.88
C ALA A 26 -26.88 -27.19 33.35
N VAL A 27 -27.99 -27.31 32.62
CA VAL A 27 -28.02 -27.10 31.17
C VAL A 27 -27.71 -25.65 30.84
N THR A 28 -28.27 -24.70 31.59
CA THR A 28 -28.02 -23.27 31.40
C THR A 28 -26.56 -22.93 31.63
N ASP A 29 -25.94 -23.45 32.69
CA ASP A 29 -24.53 -23.25 32.98
C ASP A 29 -23.61 -23.79 31.86
N VAL A 30 -23.92 -24.99 31.34
CA VAL A 30 -23.19 -25.57 30.20
C VAL A 30 -23.32 -24.71 28.94
N LEU A 31 -24.52 -24.19 28.68
CA LEU A 31 -24.74 -23.29 27.52
C LEU A 31 -23.97 -21.98 27.70
N ILE A 32 -23.98 -21.37 28.88
CA ILE A 32 -23.22 -20.16 29.16
C ILE A 32 -21.71 -20.38 28.95
N ILE A 33 -21.18 -21.49 29.46
CA ILE A 33 -19.76 -21.84 29.26
C ILE A 33 -19.44 -22.03 27.77
N PHE A 34 -20.31 -22.75 27.04
CA PHE A 34 -20.12 -23.01 25.63
C PHE A 34 -20.14 -21.72 24.80
N PHE A 35 -21.14 -20.84 25.01
CA PHE A 35 -21.24 -19.57 24.33
C PHE A 35 -20.09 -18.62 24.69
N SER A 36 -19.69 -18.58 25.97
CA SER A 36 -18.57 -17.76 26.41
C SER A 36 -17.25 -18.23 25.79
N HIS A 37 -17.02 -19.54 25.69
CA HIS A 37 -15.86 -20.11 25.04
C HIS A 37 -15.86 -19.81 23.54
N GLY A 38 -16.99 -19.98 22.85
CA GLY A 38 -17.15 -19.64 21.43
C GLY A 38 -16.90 -18.15 21.16
N ALA A 39 -17.46 -17.28 21.99
CA ALA A 39 -17.24 -15.83 21.89
C ALA A 39 -15.77 -15.47 22.10
N PHE A 40 -15.09 -16.10 23.08
CA PHE A 40 -13.67 -15.87 23.32
C PHE A 40 -12.78 -16.35 22.16
N GLN A 41 -13.08 -17.52 21.56
CA GLN A 41 -12.36 -18.03 20.39
C GLN A 41 -12.56 -17.11 19.18
N ASN A 42 -13.79 -16.64 18.95
CA ASN A 42 -14.07 -15.69 17.86
C ASN A 42 -13.38 -14.35 18.10
N PHE A 43 -13.35 -13.85 19.33
CA PHE A 43 -12.62 -12.63 19.67
C PHE A 43 -11.12 -12.77 19.45
N LYS A 44 -10.54 -13.93 19.84
CA LYS A 44 -9.12 -14.22 19.57
C LYS A 44 -8.84 -14.32 18.09
N ALA A 45 -9.66 -15.04 17.33
CA ALA A 45 -9.55 -15.16 15.89
C ALA A 45 -9.68 -13.79 15.17
N SER A 46 -10.62 -12.94 15.63
CA SER A 46 -10.76 -11.57 15.12
C SER A 46 -9.52 -10.72 15.39
N LYS A 47 -8.94 -10.81 16.60
CA LYS A 47 -7.68 -10.11 16.92
C LYS A 47 -6.48 -10.62 16.11
N ASP A 48 -6.40 -11.94 15.93
CA ASP A 48 -5.35 -12.53 15.12
C ASP A 48 -5.53 -12.19 13.64
N PHE A 49 -6.77 -12.06 13.17
CA PHE A 49 -7.10 -11.58 11.83
C PHE A 49 -6.76 -10.08 11.66
N GLU A 50 -7.08 -9.22 12.64
CA GLU A 50 -6.67 -7.82 12.63
C GLU A 50 -5.15 -7.66 12.56
N LYS A 51 -4.38 -8.51 13.26
CA LYS A 51 -2.91 -8.51 13.19
C LYS A 51 -2.36 -9.01 11.86
N GLN A 52 -3.10 -9.87 11.17
CA GLN A 52 -2.75 -10.40 9.85
C GLN A 52 -3.33 -9.53 8.73
N LYS A 53 -4.10 -8.50 9.06
CA LYS A 53 -4.72 -7.63 8.08
C LYS A 53 -3.64 -6.89 7.29
N LYS A 54 -3.65 -7.12 5.99
CA LYS A 54 -2.81 -6.43 5.05
C LYS A 54 -3.65 -5.36 4.36
N TYR A 55 -3.10 -4.16 4.24
CA TYR A 55 -3.74 -3.07 3.51
C TYR A 55 -3.32 -3.14 2.05
N VAL A 56 -4.26 -3.50 1.18
CA VAL A 56 -4.07 -3.49 -0.26
C VAL A 56 -4.44 -2.10 -0.78
N PHE A 57 -3.47 -1.42 -1.36
CA PHE A 57 -3.67 -0.13 -2.00
C PHE A 57 -3.80 -0.35 -3.49
N ASN A 58 -5.03 -0.52 -3.96
CA ASN A 58 -5.30 -0.66 -5.40
C ASN A 58 -5.23 0.68 -6.14
N TYR A 59 -5.08 1.78 -5.41
CA TYR A 59 -5.22 3.13 -5.96
C TYR A 59 -4.13 4.07 -5.44
N PRO A 60 -3.74 5.08 -6.24
CA PRO A 60 -2.75 6.05 -5.83
C PRO A 60 -3.24 6.93 -4.68
N PHE A 61 -2.32 7.36 -3.84
CA PHE A 61 -2.54 8.44 -2.89
C PHE A 61 -1.98 9.76 -3.45
N SER A 62 -2.60 10.89 -3.08
CA SER A 62 -2.32 12.22 -3.62
C SER A 62 -2.04 13.24 -2.53
N PHE A 63 -1.66 14.44 -2.93
CA PHE A 63 -1.19 15.50 -2.04
C PHE A 63 -2.08 16.75 -2.12
N GLY A 64 -2.16 17.49 -1.01
CA GLY A 64 -2.93 18.72 -0.90
C GLY A 64 -4.42 18.52 -0.62
N ASP A 65 -5.22 19.53 -0.91
CA ASP A 65 -6.68 19.43 -0.80
C ASP A 65 -7.26 18.67 -1.98
N ILE A 66 -8.27 17.87 -1.73
CA ILE A 66 -8.93 17.09 -2.77
C ILE A 66 -9.73 18.05 -3.66
N ILE A 67 -9.40 18.05 -4.96
CA ILE A 67 -10.11 18.82 -5.98
C ILE A 67 -11.06 17.96 -6.82
N ASP A 68 -10.77 16.66 -6.91
CA ASP A 68 -11.60 15.71 -7.64
C ASP A 68 -11.40 14.30 -7.09
N THR A 69 -12.32 13.40 -7.41
CA THR A 69 -12.25 11.98 -7.06
C THR A 69 -12.61 11.14 -8.27
N GLN A 70 -11.86 10.07 -8.46
CA GLN A 70 -12.25 9.03 -9.40
C GLN A 70 -13.08 7.99 -8.65
N GLU A 71 -14.26 7.66 -9.17
CA GLU A 71 -15.16 6.67 -8.60
C GLU A 71 -15.39 5.52 -9.58
N ASP A 72 -15.66 4.32 -9.04
CA ASP A 72 -16.12 3.19 -9.85
C ASP A 72 -17.64 3.26 -10.10
N SER A 73 -18.17 2.26 -10.83
CA SER A 73 -19.61 2.15 -11.13
C SER A 73 -20.49 2.02 -9.88
N ASP A 74 -19.90 1.63 -8.75
CA ASP A 74 -20.61 1.42 -7.49
C ASP A 74 -20.48 2.65 -6.55
N GLY A 75 -19.88 3.73 -7.03
CA GLY A 75 -19.64 4.96 -6.25
C GLY A 75 -18.54 4.84 -5.20
N ARG A 76 -17.62 3.89 -5.36
CA ARG A 76 -16.46 3.77 -4.48
C ARG A 76 -15.34 4.66 -4.99
N ILE A 77 -14.73 5.40 -4.08
CA ILE A 77 -13.62 6.29 -4.41
C ILE A 77 -12.37 5.45 -4.71
N LEU A 78 -11.91 5.53 -5.95
CA LEU A 78 -10.74 4.83 -6.46
C LEU A 78 -9.45 5.62 -6.25
N SER A 79 -9.51 6.94 -6.45
CA SER A 79 -8.37 7.82 -6.25
C SER A 79 -8.80 9.24 -5.93
N TYR A 80 -7.88 10.00 -5.34
CA TYR A 80 -8.02 11.41 -5.08
C TYR A 80 -7.07 12.20 -5.97
N PHE A 81 -7.56 13.27 -6.55
CA PHE A 81 -6.73 14.29 -7.21
C PHE A 81 -6.56 15.45 -6.23
N GLY A 82 -5.31 15.75 -5.91
CA GLY A 82 -4.96 16.80 -4.96
C GLY A 82 -4.47 18.07 -5.63
N THR A 83 -4.46 19.17 -4.88
CA THR A 83 -3.96 20.47 -5.33
C THR A 83 -2.44 20.57 -5.35
N ASP A 84 -1.77 19.71 -4.58
CA ASP A 84 -0.34 19.80 -4.34
C ASP A 84 0.43 18.63 -4.98
N SER A 85 1.73 18.82 -5.04
CA SER A 85 2.69 17.79 -5.42
C SER A 85 3.88 17.84 -4.47
N ILE A 86 4.65 16.77 -4.42
CA ILE A 86 5.91 16.71 -3.69
C ILE A 86 7.06 16.53 -4.67
N THR A 87 8.28 16.83 -4.23
CA THR A 87 9.48 16.55 -5.03
C THR A 87 10.05 15.17 -4.69
N PRO A 88 10.84 14.56 -5.60
CA PRO A 88 11.57 13.33 -5.29
C PRO A 88 12.49 13.46 -4.08
N VAL A 89 13.02 14.65 -3.81
CA VAL A 89 13.83 14.92 -2.62
C VAL A 89 13.00 14.78 -1.35
N GLN A 90 11.83 15.41 -1.31
CA GLN A 90 10.90 15.27 -0.19
C GLN A 90 10.45 13.84 0.02
N LEU A 91 10.18 13.09 -1.07
CA LEU A 91 9.84 11.67 -0.96
C LEU A 91 10.97 10.88 -0.33
N ARG A 92 12.24 11.09 -0.76
CA ARG A 92 13.39 10.42 -0.14
C ARG A 92 13.51 10.74 1.35
N GLU A 93 13.35 12.01 1.73
CA GLU A 93 13.39 12.41 3.15
C GLU A 93 12.34 11.67 4.00
N VAL A 94 11.13 11.48 3.48
CA VAL A 94 10.08 10.70 4.15
C VAL A 94 10.50 9.24 4.28
N LEU A 95 10.96 8.63 3.18
CA LEU A 95 11.36 7.23 3.13
C LEU A 95 12.56 6.93 4.05
N ASP A 96 13.51 7.86 4.15
CA ASP A 96 14.69 7.73 5.02
C ASP A 96 14.34 7.73 6.53
N LYS A 97 13.20 8.30 6.90
CA LYS A 97 12.70 8.30 8.28
C LYS A 97 12.05 7.00 8.72
N LEU A 98 11.73 6.12 7.77
CA LEU A 98 11.20 4.80 8.08
C LEU A 98 12.29 3.91 8.67
N ASP A 99 11.94 3.08 9.65
CA ASP A 99 12.84 2.04 10.15
C ASP A 99 13.01 0.92 9.11
N ASP A 100 14.10 0.16 9.21
CA ASP A 100 14.46 -0.86 8.23
C ASP A 100 13.40 -1.95 8.06
N ASN A 101 12.67 -2.28 9.12
CA ASN A 101 11.57 -3.27 9.04
C ASN A 101 10.40 -2.71 8.23
N SER A 102 10.07 -1.44 8.42
CA SER A 102 9.03 -0.76 7.67
C SER A 102 9.42 -0.59 6.20
N LYS A 103 10.66 -0.20 5.91
CA LYS A 103 11.19 -0.15 4.54
C LYS A 103 11.10 -1.52 3.86
N ALA A 104 11.54 -2.56 4.56
CA ALA A 104 11.58 -3.93 4.04
C ALA A 104 10.20 -4.58 3.84
N SER A 105 9.17 -4.07 4.50
CA SER A 105 7.79 -4.55 4.37
C SER A 105 6.98 -3.76 3.34
N MET A 106 7.54 -2.65 2.81
CA MET A 106 6.84 -1.85 1.81
C MET A 106 6.80 -2.55 0.45
N PRO A 107 5.64 -2.54 -0.22
CA PRO A 107 5.57 -2.96 -1.61
C PRO A 107 6.37 -1.99 -2.49
N GLY A 108 6.66 -2.41 -3.71
CA GLY A 108 7.22 -1.49 -4.70
C GLY A 108 6.33 -0.26 -4.89
N MET A 109 6.94 0.85 -5.23
CA MET A 109 6.26 2.12 -5.48
C MET A 109 6.40 2.53 -6.94
N TYR A 110 5.32 3.07 -7.48
CA TYR A 110 5.26 3.67 -8.80
C TYR A 110 4.75 5.10 -8.70
N PHE A 111 5.41 6.01 -9.40
CA PHE A 111 4.95 7.39 -9.58
C PHE A 111 5.46 7.98 -10.88
N SER A 112 4.63 8.79 -11.52
CA SER A 112 5.01 9.57 -12.70
C SER A 112 5.61 10.89 -12.27
N LEU A 113 6.65 11.30 -12.98
CA LEU A 113 7.30 12.58 -12.78
C LEU A 113 6.68 13.62 -13.69
N ILE A 114 6.36 14.77 -13.12
CA ILE A 114 5.95 15.98 -13.85
C ILE A 114 7.14 16.92 -13.86
N PHE A 115 7.46 17.46 -15.04
CA PHE A 115 8.57 18.39 -15.27
C PHE A 115 8.29 19.26 -16.48
N ASP A 116 9.02 20.35 -16.62
CA ASP A 116 8.93 21.22 -17.79
C ASP A 116 9.67 20.58 -18.99
N GLN A 117 8.93 20.31 -20.06
CA GLN A 117 9.46 19.71 -21.28
C GLN A 117 10.48 20.64 -21.96
N ASP A 118 10.34 21.96 -21.84
CA ASP A 118 11.24 22.94 -22.46
C ASP A 118 12.64 22.96 -21.82
N GLU A 119 12.76 22.42 -20.61
CA GLU A 119 14.05 22.26 -19.92
C GLU A 119 14.81 20.99 -20.33
N LEU A 120 14.23 20.12 -21.16
CA LEU A 120 14.90 18.94 -21.69
C LEU A 120 15.69 19.33 -22.94
N LYS A 121 17.01 19.24 -22.91
CA LYS A 121 17.89 19.56 -24.04
C LYS A 121 18.37 18.30 -24.77
N ILE A 122 17.41 17.56 -25.32
CA ILE A 122 17.66 16.26 -25.96
C ILE A 122 17.14 16.16 -27.39
N ASP A 123 16.86 17.29 -28.06
CA ASP A 123 16.38 17.33 -29.45
C ASP A 123 17.30 16.56 -30.39
N GLU A 124 18.61 16.65 -30.15
CA GLU A 124 19.63 15.96 -30.95
C GLU A 124 19.55 14.42 -30.83
N CYS A 125 18.87 13.92 -29.77
CA CYS A 125 18.72 12.48 -29.56
C CYS A 125 17.73 11.84 -30.52
N PHE A 126 16.86 12.62 -31.19
CA PHE A 126 15.75 12.12 -32.00
C PHE A 126 15.85 12.59 -33.46
N ASP A 127 15.36 11.75 -34.37
CA ASP A 127 15.17 12.14 -35.77
C ASP A 127 13.78 12.77 -35.91
N GLY A 128 13.69 14.05 -36.14
CA GLY A 128 12.42 14.76 -36.33
C GLY A 128 11.99 15.66 -35.16
N GLY A 129 12.91 15.90 -34.21
CA GLY A 129 12.68 16.75 -33.06
C GLY A 129 12.29 15.97 -31.79
N GLN A 130 12.21 16.68 -30.69
CA GLN A 130 11.90 16.10 -29.37
C GLN A 130 10.44 15.70 -29.31
N PRO A 131 10.12 14.41 -29.04
CA PRO A 131 8.77 13.99 -28.73
C PRO A 131 8.35 14.49 -27.34
N TYR A 132 7.06 14.40 -27.03
CA TYR A 132 6.60 14.57 -25.66
C TYR A 132 7.12 13.39 -24.80
N LEU A 133 7.95 13.72 -23.83
CA LEU A 133 8.60 12.71 -23.01
C LEU A 133 7.91 12.56 -21.66
N MET A 134 7.90 11.35 -21.18
CA MET A 134 7.44 11.00 -19.84
C MET A 134 8.59 10.39 -19.03
N SER A 135 8.52 10.48 -17.74
CA SER A 135 9.38 9.69 -16.86
C SER A 135 8.53 9.10 -15.73
N ALA A 136 8.72 7.82 -15.51
CA ALA A 136 8.07 7.10 -14.42
C ALA A 136 9.13 6.37 -13.60
N VAL A 137 8.95 6.39 -12.29
CA VAL A 137 9.88 5.76 -11.35
C VAL A 137 9.18 4.57 -10.71
N ARG A 138 9.88 3.43 -10.69
CA ARG A 138 9.44 2.19 -10.06
C ARG A 138 10.54 1.69 -9.16
N ILE A 139 10.31 1.83 -7.86
CA ILE A 139 11.31 1.49 -6.85
C ILE A 139 10.78 0.50 -5.83
N GLN A 140 11.69 -0.29 -5.28
CA GLN A 140 11.47 -1.11 -4.10
C GLN A 140 12.68 -1.00 -3.17
N TYR A 141 12.48 -1.27 -1.89
CA TYR A 141 13.59 -1.33 -0.96
C TYR A 141 14.36 -2.63 -1.13
N ASP A 142 15.65 -2.53 -1.44
CA ASP A 142 16.56 -3.67 -1.56
C ASP A 142 17.34 -3.82 -0.23
N LYS A 143 17.15 -4.98 0.43
CA LYS A 143 17.78 -5.26 1.73
C LYS A 143 19.30 -5.44 1.64
N GLU A 144 19.80 -5.90 0.49
CA GLU A 144 21.23 -6.13 0.29
C GLU A 144 21.98 -4.79 0.12
N LEU A 145 21.35 -3.88 -0.62
CA LEU A 145 21.88 -2.52 -0.80
C LEU A 145 21.56 -1.59 0.37
N ASN A 146 20.61 -1.98 1.22
CA ASN A 146 20.04 -1.13 2.28
C ASN A 146 19.52 0.21 1.73
N ASP A 147 18.90 0.18 0.55
CA ASP A 147 18.48 1.36 -0.20
C ASP A 147 17.32 1.06 -1.15
N TYR A 148 16.72 2.11 -1.73
CA TYR A 148 15.70 1.97 -2.77
C TYR A 148 16.34 1.74 -4.14
N SER A 149 15.99 0.63 -4.77
CA SER A 149 16.51 0.19 -6.05
C SER A 149 15.39 -0.13 -7.03
N LEU A 150 15.75 -0.75 -8.14
CA LEU A 150 14.85 -1.18 -9.20
C LEU A 150 13.76 -2.11 -8.66
N TYR A 151 12.54 -1.91 -9.15
CA TYR A 151 11.47 -2.88 -8.95
C TYR A 151 11.66 -4.07 -9.91
N GLU A 152 12.03 -5.22 -9.36
CA GLU A 152 12.49 -6.40 -10.14
C GLU A 152 11.48 -6.89 -11.18
N SER A 153 10.21 -7.04 -10.80
CA SER A 153 9.17 -7.53 -11.73
C SER A 153 8.99 -6.64 -12.95
N TYR A 154 9.39 -5.37 -12.88
CA TYR A 154 9.37 -4.46 -14.03
C TYR A 154 10.56 -4.69 -14.95
N VAL A 155 11.74 -4.91 -14.39
CA VAL A 155 12.98 -5.13 -15.16
C VAL A 155 12.89 -6.35 -16.04
N ASP A 156 12.27 -7.43 -15.54
CA ASP A 156 12.11 -8.70 -16.29
C ASP A 156 11.28 -8.53 -17.56
N ASN A 157 10.44 -7.50 -17.63
CA ASN A 157 9.60 -7.20 -18.78
C ASN A 157 10.16 -6.10 -19.70
N MET A 158 11.34 -5.54 -19.35
CA MET A 158 11.96 -4.45 -20.14
C MET A 158 12.68 -4.97 -21.35
N SER A 159 12.32 -4.44 -22.52
CA SER A 159 13.06 -4.66 -23.76
C SER A 159 14.04 -3.52 -23.97
N ILE A 160 15.32 -3.82 -24.07
CA ILE A 160 16.38 -2.87 -24.45
C ILE A 160 16.77 -3.14 -25.89
N ARG A 161 16.64 -2.13 -26.75
CA ARG A 161 17.02 -2.21 -28.18
C ARG A 161 18.53 -2.11 -28.36
N LYS A 162 19.17 -1.22 -27.60
CA LYS A 162 20.61 -1.00 -27.68
C LYS A 162 21.18 -0.61 -26.32
N GLY A 163 22.44 -0.98 -26.06
CA GLY A 163 23.08 -0.77 -24.79
C GLY A 163 22.58 -1.73 -23.72
N ARG A 164 22.32 -1.25 -22.53
CA ARG A 164 21.85 -2.03 -21.40
C ARG A 164 20.94 -1.23 -20.49
N TYR A 165 20.24 -1.91 -19.61
CA TYR A 165 19.51 -1.29 -18.50
C TYR A 165 20.44 -1.06 -17.30
N PHE A 166 19.96 -0.39 -16.26
CA PHE A 166 20.70 -0.20 -15.01
C PHE A 166 20.95 -1.53 -14.29
N THR A 167 22.06 -1.63 -13.56
CA THR A 167 22.17 -2.59 -12.47
C THR A 167 21.42 -2.06 -11.23
N LYS A 168 21.18 -2.90 -10.24
CA LYS A 168 20.55 -2.48 -8.97
C LYS A 168 21.37 -1.39 -8.28
N GLU A 169 22.68 -1.56 -8.23
CA GLU A 169 23.63 -0.65 -7.62
C GLU A 169 23.65 0.69 -8.34
N GLU A 170 23.67 0.70 -9.66
CA GLU A 170 23.64 1.93 -10.47
C GLU A 170 22.33 2.69 -10.24
N TYR A 171 21.19 2.01 -10.19
CA TYR A 171 19.90 2.67 -9.98
C TYR A 171 19.75 3.20 -8.55
N ALA A 172 20.35 2.55 -7.56
CA ALA A 172 20.40 3.01 -6.19
C ALA A 172 21.48 4.08 -5.94
N SER A 173 22.37 4.30 -6.92
CA SER A 173 23.46 5.29 -6.83
C SER A 173 23.01 6.70 -7.21
N ASP A 174 23.90 7.66 -7.02
CA ASP A 174 23.79 9.04 -7.51
C ASP A 174 24.49 9.27 -8.85
N GLU A 175 24.86 8.19 -9.55
CA GLU A 175 25.45 8.29 -10.87
C GLU A 175 24.45 8.83 -11.90
N ASN A 176 24.86 9.84 -12.65
CA ASN A 176 24.03 10.44 -13.68
C ASN A 176 24.01 9.55 -14.94
N LEU A 177 23.20 8.53 -14.91
CA LEU A 177 22.97 7.59 -16.01
C LEU A 177 21.53 7.74 -16.53
N VAL A 178 21.31 7.49 -17.81
CA VAL A 178 19.98 7.53 -18.42
C VAL A 178 19.77 6.40 -19.42
N VAL A 179 18.57 5.85 -19.44
CA VAL A 179 18.03 5.02 -20.51
C VAL A 179 17.00 5.86 -21.27
N LEU A 180 17.22 6.03 -22.57
CA LEU A 180 16.38 6.86 -23.45
C LEU A 180 15.22 6.06 -24.04
N PRO A 181 14.15 6.75 -24.51
CA PRO A 181 13.02 6.14 -25.21
C PRO A 181 13.42 5.43 -26.50
N SER A 182 12.52 4.58 -27.00
CA SER A 182 12.72 3.77 -28.21
C SER A 182 12.96 4.57 -29.48
N GLY A 183 12.47 5.83 -29.55
CA GLY A 183 12.69 6.75 -30.66
C GLY A 183 14.09 7.37 -30.72
N ALA A 184 14.93 7.21 -29.70
CA ALA A 184 16.25 7.80 -29.67
C ALA A 184 17.22 7.13 -30.67
N LYS A 185 18.19 7.91 -31.18
CA LYS A 185 19.22 7.45 -32.13
C LYS A 185 20.19 6.47 -31.47
N ASP A 186 20.58 5.45 -32.21
CA ASP A 186 21.48 4.42 -31.72
C ASP A 186 22.89 4.89 -31.37
N ASP A 187 23.35 5.97 -31.99
CA ASP A 187 24.66 6.56 -31.75
C ASP A 187 24.74 7.42 -30.48
N MET A 188 23.60 7.55 -29.76
CA MET A 188 23.57 8.23 -28.45
C MET A 188 24.20 7.42 -27.35
N ILE A 189 24.34 6.10 -27.49
CA ILE A 189 24.97 5.25 -26.44
C ILE A 189 26.39 5.76 -26.14
N GLY A 190 26.63 6.02 -24.85
CA GLY A 190 27.91 6.52 -24.34
C GLY A 190 28.09 8.04 -24.42
N LYS A 191 27.20 8.75 -25.09
CA LYS A 191 27.18 10.23 -25.10
C LYS A 191 26.47 10.77 -23.84
N ASN A 192 26.69 12.05 -23.59
CA ASN A 192 25.97 12.77 -22.53
C ASN A 192 24.80 13.56 -23.12
N VAL A 193 23.72 13.61 -22.34
CA VAL A 193 22.53 14.42 -22.63
C VAL A 193 22.19 15.28 -21.42
N GLU A 194 21.61 16.45 -21.65
CA GLU A 194 21.17 17.33 -20.57
C GLU A 194 19.68 17.15 -20.30
N LEU A 195 19.36 16.76 -19.07
CA LEU A 195 18.00 16.62 -18.57
C LEU A 195 17.86 17.52 -17.34
N LEU A 196 16.99 18.55 -17.42
CA LEU A 196 16.67 19.43 -16.31
C LEU A 196 17.91 19.97 -15.57
N GLY A 197 18.87 20.48 -16.34
CA GLY A 197 20.09 21.10 -15.81
C GLY A 197 21.16 20.15 -15.31
N LYS A 198 21.00 18.82 -15.50
CA LYS A 198 22.02 17.81 -15.20
C LYS A 198 22.46 17.06 -16.44
N SER A 199 23.74 16.75 -16.53
CA SER A 199 24.32 15.95 -17.60
C SER A 199 24.27 14.47 -17.24
N TYR A 200 23.62 13.65 -18.07
CA TYR A 200 23.47 12.21 -17.89
C TYR A 200 24.16 11.45 -19.04
N LYS A 201 24.86 10.37 -18.69
CA LYS A 201 25.44 9.47 -19.68
C LYS A 201 24.40 8.47 -20.16
N VAL A 202 24.19 8.37 -21.47
CA VAL A 202 23.27 7.39 -22.07
C VAL A 202 23.89 6.00 -22.01
N ILE A 203 23.21 5.07 -21.31
CA ILE A 203 23.65 3.67 -21.16
C ILE A 203 22.79 2.69 -21.97
N GLY A 204 21.55 3.07 -22.28
CA GLY A 204 20.61 2.21 -22.99
C GLY A 204 19.55 2.99 -23.75
N ILE A 205 18.88 2.27 -24.66
CA ILE A 205 17.72 2.75 -25.41
C ILE A 205 16.66 1.66 -25.33
N PHE A 206 15.45 2.02 -24.94
CA PHE A 206 14.32 1.08 -24.88
C PHE A 206 13.98 0.50 -26.25
N GLY A 207 13.56 -0.77 -26.27
CA GLY A 207 13.21 -1.48 -27.50
C GLY A 207 11.79 -1.19 -27.97
N ASN A 208 10.83 -1.30 -27.07
CA ASN A 208 9.42 -1.16 -27.40
C ASN A 208 8.69 -0.59 -26.20
N THR A 209 8.52 0.72 -26.18
CA THR A 209 7.67 1.38 -25.18
C THR A 209 6.48 1.99 -25.89
N VAL A 210 5.29 1.74 -25.39
CA VAL A 210 4.06 2.38 -25.86
C VAL A 210 4.08 3.88 -25.56
N GLN A 211 4.97 4.30 -24.66
CA GLN A 211 5.16 5.67 -24.22
C GLN A 211 6.62 6.09 -24.45
N GLU A 212 6.82 7.34 -24.80
CA GLU A 212 8.15 7.96 -24.91
C GLU A 212 8.74 8.21 -23.51
N GLU A 213 9.04 7.12 -22.81
CA GLU A 213 9.54 7.13 -21.43
C GLU A 213 11.07 7.10 -21.41
N PHE A 214 11.69 8.01 -20.65
CA PHE A 214 13.10 7.90 -20.24
C PHE A 214 13.20 7.54 -18.76
N GLN A 215 14.32 6.95 -18.35
CA GLN A 215 14.55 6.62 -16.96
C GLN A 215 15.94 7.03 -16.50
N VAL A 216 15.99 7.50 -15.24
CA VAL A 216 17.20 7.88 -14.52
C VAL A 216 17.18 7.28 -13.11
N PRO A 217 18.33 7.12 -12.45
CA PRO A 217 18.39 6.65 -11.08
C PRO A 217 17.59 7.54 -10.13
N PHE A 218 16.88 6.93 -9.20
CA PHE A 218 15.98 7.67 -8.30
C PHE A 218 16.69 8.76 -7.49
N LYS A 219 17.92 8.52 -7.05
CA LYS A 219 18.72 9.51 -6.28
C LYS A 219 19.18 10.71 -7.09
N THR A 220 19.24 10.62 -8.42
CA THR A 220 19.65 11.74 -9.27
C THR A 220 18.54 12.76 -9.48
N LEU A 221 17.28 12.39 -9.19
CA LEU A 221 16.13 13.27 -9.31
C LEU A 221 16.21 14.41 -8.28
N GLY A 222 16.08 15.63 -8.73
CA GLY A 222 16.08 16.86 -7.92
C GLY A 222 14.69 17.45 -7.74
N ASP A 223 14.68 18.72 -7.31
CA ASP A 223 13.44 19.48 -7.09
C ASP A 223 12.79 20.01 -8.38
N ASN A 224 13.44 19.84 -9.54
CA ASN A 224 12.89 20.17 -10.86
C ASN A 224 11.80 19.19 -11.32
N TYR A 225 11.61 18.11 -10.59
CA TYR A 225 10.55 17.14 -10.82
C TYR A 225 9.51 17.24 -9.70
N THR A 226 8.25 17.00 -10.05
CA THR A 226 7.17 16.88 -9.06
C THR A 226 6.41 15.58 -9.22
N ILE A 227 5.85 15.12 -8.11
CA ILE A 227 5.07 13.89 -7.97
C ILE A 227 3.70 14.29 -7.46
N SER A 228 2.66 14.08 -8.25
CA SER A 228 1.28 14.38 -7.86
C SER A 228 0.58 13.23 -7.16
N SER A 229 1.02 12.00 -7.45
CA SER A 229 0.45 10.80 -6.84
C SER A 229 1.46 9.66 -6.79
N ILE A 230 1.27 8.74 -5.85
CA ILE A 230 2.08 7.54 -5.69
C ILE A 230 1.16 6.33 -5.61
N SER A 231 1.47 5.29 -6.38
CA SER A 231 0.82 3.98 -6.32
C SER A 231 1.76 2.95 -5.72
N PHE A 232 1.21 1.96 -5.04
CA PHE A 232 1.97 0.78 -4.66
C PHE A 232 1.85 -0.28 -5.76
N LEU A 233 2.97 -0.93 -6.04
CA LEU A 233 3.06 -2.06 -6.95
C LEU A 233 2.93 -3.34 -6.14
N ASP A 234 2.32 -4.36 -6.72
CA ASP A 234 1.99 -5.66 -6.13
C ASP A 234 0.80 -5.71 -5.16
N ASP A 235 0.17 -6.90 -5.16
CA ASP A 235 -0.82 -7.33 -4.16
C ASP A 235 -0.20 -7.50 -2.75
N ASN A 236 1.07 -7.15 -2.58
CA ASN A 236 1.75 -7.17 -1.29
C ASN A 236 1.27 -6.02 -0.44
N ALA A 237 0.25 -6.32 0.31
CA ALA A 237 -0.36 -5.40 1.24
C ALA A 237 0.60 -5.03 2.36
N LEU A 238 0.67 -3.75 2.69
CA LEU A 238 1.29 -3.28 3.91
C LEU A 238 0.62 -3.90 5.13
N ASP A 239 1.41 -4.42 6.07
CA ASP A 239 0.86 -4.72 7.39
C ASP A 239 0.40 -3.44 8.10
N THR A 240 -0.47 -3.60 9.08
CA THR A 240 -1.10 -2.49 9.80
C THR A 240 -0.06 -1.54 10.43
N GLU A 241 1.01 -2.08 10.99
CA GLU A 241 2.04 -1.30 11.66
C GLU A 241 2.84 -0.46 10.67
N SER A 242 3.29 -1.07 9.57
CA SER A 242 4.03 -0.40 8.50
C SER A 242 3.19 0.68 7.83
N PHE A 243 1.89 0.45 7.62
CA PHE A 243 0.99 1.47 7.09
C PHE A 243 0.89 2.70 8.00
N PHE A 244 0.68 2.49 9.31
CA PHE A 244 0.59 3.63 10.22
C PHE A 244 1.91 4.37 10.38
N LYS A 245 3.05 3.68 10.32
CA LYS A 245 4.37 4.32 10.30
C LYS A 245 4.58 5.16 9.06
N LEU A 246 4.23 4.63 7.88
CA LEU A 246 4.27 5.36 6.62
C LEU A 246 3.37 6.60 6.67
N LYS A 247 2.11 6.44 7.07
CA LYS A 247 1.17 7.55 7.21
C LYS A 247 1.69 8.63 8.17
N LYS A 248 2.28 8.22 9.28
CA LYS A 248 2.88 9.13 10.25
C LYS A 248 4.08 9.87 9.64
N ALA A 249 4.99 9.16 8.96
CA ALA A 249 6.14 9.76 8.31
C ALA A 249 5.71 10.81 7.28
N PHE A 250 4.75 10.49 6.41
CA PHE A 250 4.22 11.47 5.45
C PHE A 250 3.63 12.70 6.15
N SER A 251 2.82 12.53 7.20
CA SER A 251 2.16 13.65 7.88
C SER A 251 3.11 14.49 8.74
N GLU A 252 4.25 13.96 9.20
CA GLU A 252 5.23 14.69 10.02
C GLU A 252 6.27 15.43 9.18
N PHE A 253 6.62 14.91 8.00
CA PHE A 253 7.72 15.44 7.19
C PHE A 253 7.27 16.21 5.95
N LEU A 254 6.03 16.05 5.51
CA LEU A 254 5.47 16.85 4.43
C LEU A 254 4.66 18.03 5.00
N THR A 255 4.80 19.17 4.36
CA THR A 255 4.03 20.36 4.69
C THR A 255 2.62 20.33 4.12
N CYS A 256 2.39 19.48 3.10
CA CYS A 256 1.09 19.30 2.47
C CYS A 256 0.33 18.10 3.08
N LYS A 257 -0.98 18.15 2.97
CA LYS A 257 -1.86 17.05 3.36
C LYS A 257 -1.66 15.86 2.44
N VAL A 258 -1.67 14.66 2.98
CA VAL A 258 -1.62 13.42 2.20
C VAL A 258 -2.98 12.72 2.26
N ASN A 259 -3.54 12.44 1.10
CA ASN A 259 -4.82 11.77 0.95
C ASN A 259 -4.57 10.31 0.58
N PHE A 260 -4.76 9.42 1.55
CA PHE A 260 -4.72 7.99 1.31
C PHE A 260 -6.10 7.53 0.81
N PRO A 261 -6.16 6.63 -0.18
CA PRO A 261 -7.42 6.07 -0.63
C PRO A 261 -8.13 5.39 0.55
N PRO A 262 -9.47 5.38 0.57
CA PRO A 262 -10.20 4.69 1.62
C PRO A 262 -9.83 3.21 1.60
N ILE A 263 -9.45 2.71 2.75
CA ILE A 263 -9.28 1.28 2.96
C ILE A 263 -10.66 0.66 2.78
N ASP A 264 -10.73 -0.41 2.02
CA ASP A 264 -11.99 -1.07 1.70
C ASP A 264 -12.84 -1.29 2.96
N THR A 265 -13.99 -0.61 3.04
CA THR A 265 -14.81 -0.55 4.25
C THR A 265 -15.57 -1.84 4.54
N ILE A 266 -15.58 -2.80 3.61
CA ILE A 266 -16.25 -4.10 3.74
C ILE A 266 -15.73 -4.86 4.96
N ASP A 267 -14.43 -4.90 5.15
CA ASP A 267 -13.79 -5.52 6.32
C ASP A 267 -14.12 -4.83 7.64
N MET A 268 -14.30 -3.50 7.64
CA MET A 268 -14.64 -2.75 8.86
C MET A 268 -16.10 -2.91 9.26
N ALA A 269 -17.00 -3.13 8.32
CA ALA A 269 -18.40 -3.42 8.61
C ALA A 269 -18.57 -4.83 9.19
N GLU A 270 -17.86 -5.81 8.66
CA GLU A 270 -17.82 -7.17 9.21
C GLU A 270 -17.23 -7.20 10.61
N ILE A 271 -16.11 -6.54 10.83
CA ILE A 271 -15.47 -6.43 12.15
C ILE A 271 -16.41 -5.73 13.15
N LYS A 272 -17.09 -4.66 12.77
CA LYS A 272 -18.08 -3.99 13.63
C LYS A 272 -19.28 -4.87 13.92
N PHE A 273 -19.75 -5.66 12.94
CA PHE A 273 -20.83 -6.63 13.15
C PHE A 273 -20.41 -7.73 14.11
N TYR A 274 -19.25 -8.36 13.93
CA TYR A 274 -18.72 -9.38 14.84
C TYR A 274 -18.49 -8.84 16.26
N ASN A 275 -17.93 -7.64 16.38
CA ASN A 275 -17.74 -7.00 17.70
C ASN A 275 -19.08 -6.68 18.38
N SER A 276 -20.13 -6.29 17.66
CA SER A 276 -21.46 -6.04 18.25
C SER A 276 -22.16 -7.35 18.66
N VAL A 277 -21.98 -8.42 17.90
CA VAL A 277 -22.52 -9.76 18.28
C VAL A 277 -21.79 -10.32 19.51
N ILE A 278 -20.48 -10.14 19.61
CA ILE A 278 -19.68 -10.53 20.79
C ILE A 278 -20.13 -9.72 22.01
N PHE A 279 -20.33 -8.40 21.86
CA PHE A 279 -20.77 -7.55 22.98
C PHE A 279 -22.19 -7.91 23.48
N MET A 280 -23.09 -8.26 22.57
CA MET A 280 -24.44 -8.73 22.95
C MET A 280 -24.42 -10.11 23.62
N SER A 281 -23.50 -11.00 23.26
CA SER A 281 -23.37 -12.33 23.88
C SER A 281 -22.70 -12.30 25.27
N VAL A 282 -22.00 -11.23 25.63
CA VAL A 282 -21.36 -11.05 26.93
C VAL A 282 -22.27 -10.27 27.92
N ALA A 283 -23.26 -9.53 27.37
CA ALA A 283 -24.17 -8.68 28.17
C ALA A 283 -25.47 -9.40 28.61
N VAL A 284 -25.68 -10.69 28.26
CA VAL A 284 -26.76 -11.57 28.69
C VAL A 284 -26.22 -12.58 29.69
#